data_181c52d5526e203e2ff0bb3a5baba353
#
_entry.id   181c52d5526e203e2ff0bb3a5baba353
#
_cell.length_a   1.000
_cell.length_b   1.000
_cell.length_c   1.000
_cell.angle_alpha   90.00
_cell.angle_beta   90.00
_cell.angle_gamma   90.00
#
_symmetry.space_group_name_H-M   'P 1'
#
loop_
_entity.id
_entity.type
_entity.pdbx_description
1 polymer ?
#
loop_
_entity_poly.entity_id
_entity_poly.type
_entity_poly.pdbx_seq_one_letter_code
_entity_poly.pdbx_strand_id
1 'polypeptide(L)'
;MNSIRVAATLSWITAAGFGVPCLMAIRNLLAGQDIPIIMGFPAYGRGPFEQHGIHTTVPLLVAFLLICLLEGVSGWLLWNGSTIGAILSLALILPGAVFWWGFALPFPPLFAVVWTILILLNWQSLK
;
A
#
# COMPACT_ATOMS: atom_id res chain seq x y z
N MET A 1 20.55 0.41 -12.41
CA MET A 1 19.08 0.48 -12.27
C MET A 1 18.64 1.92 -12.44
N ASN A 2 17.65 2.17 -13.27
CA ASN A 2 17.15 3.53 -13.42
C ASN A 2 16.17 3.90 -12.30
N SER A 3 15.87 5.20 -12.18
CA SER A 3 15.03 5.70 -11.10
C SER A 3 13.60 5.15 -11.14
N ILE A 4 13.08 4.86 -12.33
CA ILE A 4 11.74 4.28 -12.48
C ILE A 4 11.70 2.86 -11.89
N ARG A 5 12.76 2.07 -12.07
CA ARG A 5 12.83 0.73 -11.47
C ARG A 5 12.98 0.79 -9.95
N VAL A 6 13.64 1.82 -9.43
CA VAL A 6 13.66 2.06 -7.98
C VAL A 6 12.25 2.35 -7.48
N ALA A 7 11.49 3.20 -8.18
CA ALA A 7 10.10 3.47 -7.83
C ALA A 7 9.26 2.20 -7.87
N ALA A 8 9.42 1.36 -8.90
CA ALA A 8 8.73 0.07 -9.01
C ALA A 8 9.05 -0.84 -7.81
N THR A 9 10.31 -0.91 -7.42
CA THR A 9 10.75 -1.70 -6.27
C THR A 9 10.09 -1.21 -4.98
N LEU A 10 10.02 0.10 -4.78
CA LEU A 10 9.36 0.68 -3.62
C LEU A 10 7.86 0.34 -3.59
N SER A 11 7.19 0.38 -4.75
CA SER A 11 5.79 -0.04 -4.86
C SER A 11 5.62 -1.52 -4.47
N TRP A 12 6.51 -2.39 -4.92
CA TRP A 12 6.48 -3.82 -4.56
C TRP A 12 6.75 -4.04 -3.07
N ILE A 13 7.70 -3.31 -2.48
CA ILE A 13 7.97 -3.41 -1.05
C ILE A 13 6.74 -3.00 -0.26
N THR A 14 6.08 -1.90 -0.64
CA THR A 14 4.84 -1.46 0.00
C THR A 14 3.73 -2.50 -0.18
N ALA A 15 3.53 -2.99 -1.40
CA ALA A 15 2.49 -3.97 -1.70
C ALA A 15 2.67 -5.27 -0.90
N ALA A 16 3.86 -5.83 -0.89
CA ALA A 16 4.15 -7.06 -0.16
C ALA A 16 4.19 -6.81 1.34
N GLY A 17 4.84 -5.74 1.78
CA GLY A 17 5.03 -5.43 3.19
C GLY A 17 3.74 -5.14 3.94
N PHE A 18 2.70 -4.70 3.25
CA PHE A 18 1.39 -4.44 3.86
C PHE A 18 0.31 -5.38 3.35
N GLY A 19 0.48 -5.97 2.16
CA GLY A 19 -0.45 -6.97 1.63
C GLY A 19 -0.37 -8.31 2.38
N VAL A 20 0.82 -8.79 2.68
CA VAL A 20 0.99 -10.06 3.41
C VAL A 20 0.43 -9.96 4.83
N PRO A 21 0.76 -8.94 5.64
CA PRO A 21 0.12 -8.78 6.95
C PRO A 21 -1.40 -8.62 6.85
N CYS A 22 -1.89 -7.97 5.79
CA CYS A 22 -3.33 -7.82 5.56
C CYS A 22 -4.00 -9.18 5.35
N LEU A 23 -3.38 -10.07 4.57
CA LEU A 23 -3.87 -11.45 4.40
C LEU A 23 -3.91 -12.20 5.74
N MET A 24 -2.88 -12.04 6.57
CA MET A 24 -2.85 -12.65 7.90
C MET A 24 -3.98 -12.13 8.77
N ALA A 25 -4.24 -10.82 8.74
CA ALA A 25 -5.32 -10.21 9.50
C ALA A 25 -6.68 -10.72 9.03
N ILE A 26 -6.92 -10.81 7.73
CA ILE A 26 -8.15 -11.34 7.16
C ILE A 26 -8.34 -12.80 7.61
N ARG A 27 -7.30 -13.61 7.50
CA ARG A 27 -7.34 -15.01 7.91
C ARG A 27 -7.71 -15.14 9.38
N ASN A 28 -7.09 -14.33 10.25
CA ASN A 28 -7.36 -14.38 11.68
C ASN A 28 -8.81 -13.99 11.98
N LEU A 29 -9.31 -12.93 11.36
CA LEU A 29 -10.70 -12.50 11.57
C LEU A 29 -11.71 -13.53 11.07
N LEU A 30 -11.45 -14.17 9.94
CA LEU A 30 -12.31 -15.24 9.41
C LEU A 30 -12.31 -16.48 10.32
N ALA A 31 -11.22 -16.74 11.03
CA ALA A 31 -11.09 -17.83 11.97
C ALA A 31 -11.62 -17.48 13.36
N GLY A 32 -12.20 -16.30 13.56
CA GLY A 32 -12.69 -15.84 14.86
C GLY A 32 -11.58 -15.43 15.82
N GLN A 33 -10.37 -15.21 15.32
CA GLN A 33 -9.22 -14.78 16.11
C GLN A 33 -9.06 -13.26 16.05
N ASP A 34 -8.24 -12.72 16.97
CA ASP A 34 -7.94 -11.31 16.97
C ASP A 34 -6.96 -10.94 15.87
N ILE A 35 -6.84 -9.63 15.61
CA ILE A 35 -5.88 -9.08 14.66
C ILE A 35 -4.46 -9.46 15.11
N PRO A 36 -3.58 -9.89 14.17
CA PRO A 36 -2.21 -10.25 14.53
C PRO A 36 -1.44 -9.07 15.11
N ILE A 37 -0.59 -9.36 16.08
CA ILE A 37 0.33 -8.36 16.65
C ILE A 37 1.65 -8.50 15.89
N ILE A 38 2.08 -7.40 15.26
CA ILE A 38 3.31 -7.34 14.50
C ILE A 38 4.19 -6.26 15.14
N MET A 39 5.41 -6.62 15.49
CA MET A 39 6.36 -5.69 16.13
C MET A 39 5.80 -5.02 17.40
N GLY A 40 4.95 -5.74 18.14
CA GLY A 40 4.33 -5.23 19.36
C GLY A 40 3.09 -4.38 19.16
N PHE A 41 2.61 -4.19 17.92
CA PHE A 41 1.42 -3.40 17.63
C PHE A 41 0.36 -4.25 16.93
N PRO A 42 -0.94 -4.03 17.22
CA PRO A 42 -2.00 -4.67 16.46
C PRO A 42 -1.94 -4.21 15.00
N ALA A 43 -1.86 -5.16 14.08
CA ALA A 43 -1.87 -4.84 12.67
C ALA A 43 -3.25 -4.28 12.29
N TYR A 44 -3.26 -3.10 11.66
CA TYR A 44 -4.49 -2.44 11.18
C TYR A 44 -5.51 -2.11 12.28
N GLY A 45 -5.07 -2.05 13.54
CA GLY A 45 -5.91 -1.67 14.66
C GLY A 45 -5.37 -0.45 15.41
N ARG A 46 -6.18 0.09 16.33
CA ARG A 46 -5.85 1.23 17.20
C ARG A 46 -5.40 2.49 16.46
N GLY A 47 -5.79 2.61 15.17
CA GLY A 47 -5.51 3.80 14.38
C GLY A 47 -6.70 4.76 14.34
N PRO A 48 -6.60 5.83 13.52
CA PRO A 48 -7.68 6.80 13.37
C PRO A 48 -9.03 6.20 12.99
N PHE A 49 -9.07 5.11 12.20
CA PHE A 49 -10.33 4.45 11.87
C PHE A 49 -11.06 4.01 13.14
N GLU A 50 -10.38 3.30 14.03
CA GLU A 50 -11.01 2.85 15.28
C GLU A 50 -11.38 4.03 16.19
N GLN A 51 -10.56 5.06 16.24
CA GLN A 51 -10.84 6.27 17.02
C GLN A 51 -12.11 6.97 16.54
N HIS A 52 -12.48 6.83 15.27
CA HIS A 52 -13.69 7.40 14.69
C HIS A 52 -14.83 6.39 14.58
N GLY A 53 -14.72 5.25 15.25
CA GLY A 53 -15.78 4.25 15.28
C GLY A 53 -15.78 3.28 14.10
N ILE A 54 -14.77 3.32 13.25
CA ILE A 54 -14.61 2.39 12.14
C ILE A 54 -13.75 1.22 12.60
N HIS A 55 -14.39 0.09 12.89
CA HIS A 55 -13.67 -1.09 13.35
C HIS A 55 -13.00 -1.80 12.17
N THR A 56 -11.87 -2.47 12.46
CA THR A 56 -11.19 -3.30 11.48
C THR A 56 -12.02 -4.54 11.20
N THR A 57 -12.54 -4.64 9.98
CA THR A 57 -13.39 -5.75 9.53
C THR A 57 -12.80 -6.39 8.28
N VAL A 58 -13.27 -7.59 7.95
CA VAL A 58 -12.82 -8.28 6.73
C VAL A 58 -13.08 -7.44 5.47
N PRO A 59 -14.26 -6.84 5.23
CA PRO A 59 -14.47 -5.99 4.06
C PRO A 59 -13.50 -4.81 3.98
N LEU A 60 -13.18 -4.17 5.10
CA LEU A 60 -12.24 -3.06 5.14
C LEU A 60 -10.84 -3.54 4.75
N LEU A 61 -10.41 -4.68 5.29
CA LEU A 61 -9.10 -5.26 4.97
C LEU A 61 -9.02 -5.73 3.51
N VAL A 62 -10.11 -6.29 2.97
CA VAL A 62 -10.17 -6.67 1.55
C VAL A 62 -10.01 -5.46 0.65
N ALA A 63 -10.64 -4.33 0.98
CA ALA A 63 -10.48 -3.10 0.23
C ALA A 63 -9.01 -2.64 0.23
N PHE A 64 -8.35 -2.69 1.38
CA PHE A 64 -6.93 -2.35 1.47
C PHE A 64 -6.06 -3.34 0.70
N LEU A 65 -6.37 -4.64 0.78
CA LEU A 65 -5.65 -5.66 0.03
C LEU A 65 -5.73 -5.40 -1.48
N LEU A 66 -6.91 -5.00 -1.99
CA LEU A 66 -7.06 -4.65 -3.40
C LEU A 66 -6.14 -3.49 -3.79
N ILE A 67 -6.00 -2.48 -2.93
CA ILE A 67 -5.06 -1.39 -3.16
C ILE A 67 -3.62 -1.91 -3.22
N CYS A 68 -3.24 -2.81 -2.32
CA CYS A 68 -1.92 -3.42 -2.33
C CYS A 68 -1.66 -4.21 -3.62
N LEU A 69 -2.66 -4.97 -4.09
CA LEU A 69 -2.56 -5.72 -5.35
C LEU A 69 -2.39 -4.78 -6.54
N LEU A 70 -3.14 -3.68 -6.58
CA LEU A 70 -3.03 -2.68 -7.63
C LEU A 70 -1.66 -1.98 -7.59
N GLU A 71 -1.11 -1.73 -6.41
CA GLU A 71 0.25 -1.22 -6.28
C GLU A 71 1.28 -2.20 -6.83
N GLY A 72 1.08 -3.49 -6.61
CA GLY A 72 1.92 -4.52 -7.22
C GLY A 72 1.87 -4.49 -8.75
N VAL A 73 0.67 -4.33 -9.32
CA VAL A 73 0.48 -4.19 -10.77
C VAL A 73 1.15 -2.92 -11.28
N SER A 74 0.97 -1.81 -10.59
CA SER A 74 1.60 -0.54 -10.99
C SER A 74 3.12 -0.65 -10.96
N GLY A 75 3.66 -1.34 -9.97
CA GLY A 75 5.10 -1.60 -9.88
C GLY A 75 5.62 -2.40 -11.07
N TRP A 76 4.89 -3.44 -11.47
CA TRP A 76 5.26 -4.24 -12.65
C TRP A 76 5.22 -3.38 -13.93
N LEU A 77 4.18 -2.58 -14.11
CA LEU A 77 4.07 -1.67 -15.24
C LEU A 77 5.20 -0.62 -15.24
N LEU A 78 5.52 -0.05 -14.08
CA LEU A 78 6.64 0.88 -13.94
C LEU A 78 7.98 0.23 -14.28
N TRP A 79 8.17 -1.02 -13.84
CA TRP A 79 9.41 -1.75 -14.16
C TRP A 79 9.63 -1.85 -15.66
N ASN A 80 8.54 -1.94 -16.42
CA ASN A 80 8.57 -1.97 -17.88
C ASN A 80 8.53 -0.57 -18.51
N GLY A 81 8.60 0.48 -17.73
CA GLY A 81 8.63 1.86 -18.22
C GLY A 81 7.29 2.38 -18.71
N SER A 82 6.17 1.82 -18.26
CA SER A 82 4.84 2.19 -18.73
C SER A 82 4.33 3.48 -18.09
N THR A 83 3.86 4.43 -18.90
CA THR A 83 3.18 5.63 -18.41
C THR A 83 1.89 5.27 -17.68
N ILE A 84 1.19 4.22 -18.10
CA ILE A 84 -0.02 3.75 -17.41
C ILE A 84 0.32 3.33 -15.98
N GLY A 85 1.46 2.66 -15.79
CA GLY A 85 1.94 2.31 -14.46
C GLY A 85 2.18 3.52 -13.58
N ALA A 86 2.76 4.58 -14.14
CA ALA A 86 2.98 5.83 -13.41
C ALA A 86 1.66 6.50 -13.02
N ILE A 87 0.71 6.58 -13.94
CA ILE A 87 -0.62 7.15 -13.67
C ILE A 87 -1.33 6.35 -12.59
N LEU A 88 -1.31 5.03 -12.69
CA LEU A 88 -1.93 4.15 -11.70
C LEU A 88 -1.28 4.33 -10.32
N SER A 89 0.05 4.36 -10.27
CA SER A 89 0.79 4.55 -9.03
C SER A 89 0.42 5.87 -8.34
N LEU A 90 0.33 6.96 -9.10
CA LEU A 90 -0.04 8.26 -8.55
C LEU A 90 -1.51 8.30 -8.12
N ALA A 91 -2.40 7.69 -8.92
CA ALA A 91 -3.83 7.64 -8.59
C ALA A 91 -4.09 6.83 -7.32
N LEU A 92 -3.35 5.75 -7.08
CA LEU A 92 -3.50 4.92 -5.90
C LEU A 92 -3.10 5.62 -4.60
N ILE A 93 -2.34 6.71 -4.67
CA ILE A 93 -1.98 7.49 -3.49
C ILE A 93 -3.23 8.01 -2.77
N LEU A 94 -4.25 8.41 -3.51
CA LEU A 94 -5.49 8.95 -2.92
C LEU A 94 -6.20 7.92 -2.03
N PRO A 95 -6.64 6.76 -2.54
CA PRO A 95 -7.24 5.75 -1.67
C PRO A 95 -6.23 5.15 -0.68
N GLY A 96 -4.98 4.99 -1.10
CA GLY A 96 -3.93 4.48 -0.22
C GLY A 96 -3.72 5.37 0.99
N ALA A 97 -3.69 6.69 0.81
CA ALA A 97 -3.48 7.63 1.90
C ALA A 97 -4.58 7.53 2.96
N VAL A 98 -5.82 7.28 2.56
CA VAL A 98 -6.94 7.10 3.50
C VAL A 98 -6.65 5.91 4.41
N PHE A 99 -6.22 4.78 3.86
CA PHE A 99 -5.92 3.58 4.65
C PHE A 99 -4.63 3.75 5.46
N TRP A 100 -3.60 4.40 4.91
CA TRP A 100 -2.36 4.65 5.64
C TRP A 100 -2.61 5.53 6.87
N TRP A 101 -3.46 6.54 6.72
CA TRP A 101 -3.89 7.35 7.84
C TRP A 101 -4.77 6.53 8.78
N GLY A 102 -5.78 5.85 8.24
CA GLY A 102 -6.78 5.13 9.03
C GLY A 102 -6.20 3.99 9.87
N PHE A 103 -5.20 3.29 9.35
CA PHE A 103 -4.51 2.21 10.07
C PHE A 103 -3.23 2.67 10.76
N ALA A 104 -2.91 3.97 10.71
CA ALA A 104 -1.69 4.54 11.29
C ALA A 104 -0.40 3.87 10.77
N LEU A 105 -0.30 3.72 9.45
CA LEU A 105 0.86 3.11 8.79
C LEU A 105 1.88 4.20 8.44
N PRO A 106 3.07 4.24 9.09
CA PRO A 106 4.00 5.37 8.89
C PRO A 106 4.89 5.25 7.66
N PHE A 107 5.23 4.04 7.21
CA PHE A 107 6.19 3.84 6.13
C PHE A 107 5.63 4.08 4.73
N PRO A 108 4.39 3.66 4.37
CA PRO A 108 3.86 3.88 3.03
C PRO A 108 3.86 5.33 2.57
N PRO A 109 3.49 6.32 3.40
CA PRO A 109 3.57 7.72 2.99
C PRO A 109 4.98 8.16 2.61
N LEU A 110 6.00 7.69 3.34
CA LEU A 110 7.40 8.01 3.04
C LEU A 110 7.81 7.42 1.70
N PHE A 111 7.48 6.15 1.47
CA PHE A 111 7.79 5.50 0.19
C PHE A 111 7.02 6.16 -0.96
N ALA A 112 5.77 6.55 -0.73
CA ALA A 112 4.95 7.22 -1.74
C ALA A 112 5.56 8.56 -2.17
N VAL A 113 6.07 9.34 -1.23
CA VAL A 113 6.77 10.59 -1.55
C VAL A 113 7.98 10.30 -2.44
N VAL A 114 8.78 9.30 -2.07
CA VAL A 114 9.99 8.95 -2.83
C VAL A 114 9.63 8.48 -4.23
N TRP A 115 8.71 7.52 -4.38
CA TRP A 115 8.39 7.03 -5.73
C TRP A 115 7.71 8.10 -6.58
N THR A 116 6.93 9.00 -5.99
CA THR A 116 6.32 10.11 -6.71
C THR A 116 7.39 11.04 -7.27
N ILE A 117 8.38 11.42 -6.46
CA ILE A 117 9.49 12.26 -6.91
C ILE A 117 10.24 11.57 -8.05
N LEU A 118 10.56 10.29 -7.89
CA LEU A 118 11.28 9.54 -8.91
C LEU A 118 10.50 9.44 -10.24
N ILE A 119 9.19 9.21 -10.16
CA ILE A 119 8.33 9.15 -11.34
C ILE A 119 8.30 10.51 -12.04
N LEU A 120 8.07 11.59 -11.30
CA LEU A 120 7.96 12.92 -11.88
C LEU A 120 9.28 13.39 -12.52
N LEU A 121 10.41 13.11 -11.88
CA LEU A 121 11.72 13.48 -12.40
C LEU A 121 12.09 12.69 -13.66
N ASN A 122 11.50 11.52 -13.86
CA ASN A 122 11.82 10.63 -14.97
C ASN A 122 10.63 10.40 -15.90
N TRP A 123 9.64 11.30 -15.86
CA TRP A 123 8.41 11.16 -16.63
C TRP A 123 8.67 10.99 -18.12
N GLN A 124 9.64 11.74 -18.66
CA GLN A 124 9.95 11.71 -20.09
C GLN A 124 10.54 10.37 -20.55
N SER A 125 11.06 9.55 -19.64
CA SER A 125 11.56 8.23 -19.97
C SER A 125 10.47 7.16 -20.06
N LEU A 126 9.24 7.48 -19.68
CA LEU A 126 8.10 6.58 -19.73
C LEU A 126 7.49 6.54 -21.13
N LYS A 127 6.89 5.41 -21.46
CA LYS A 127 6.32 5.18 -22.80
C LYS A 127 4.80 5.07 -22.78
#